data_c8eef5890c1effa9d3c5b2616ed57434
#
_entry.id   c8eef5890c1effa9d3c5b2616ed57434
#
_cell.length_a   1.000
_cell.length_b   1.000
_cell.length_c   1.000
_cell.angle_alpha   90.00
_cell.angle_beta   90.00
_cell.angle_gamma   90.00
#
_symmetry.space_group_name_H-M   'P 1'
#
loop_
_entity.id
_entity.type
_entity.pdbx_description
1 polymer ?
#
loop_
_entity_poly.entity_id
_entity_poly.type
_entity_poly.pdbx_seq_one_letter_code
_entity_poly.pdbx_strand_id
1 'polypeptide(L)'
;MENTMWEIEDQNYEAGFKIICGVDEAGRGPLAGPVYAAAVILPPHAQIPGLNDSKKLSDKRRRELFPVICQQALAYGIGIATETEIDEINILQATFLAMERALAQLKVQPDLALIDGNREKDFGLPVKTIVKGDSLSANIAAASVLAKVSRDDFMIAQAEKYPQYGFDIHKGYGTRAHYAALEQYGVCPLHRMSFLKKFYEQK
;
A
#
# COMPACT_ATOMS: atom_id res chain seq x y z
N MET A 1 4.69 30.01 -3.68
CA MET A 1 4.21 28.97 -4.62
C MET A 1 3.57 27.91 -3.76
N GLU A 2 2.28 27.61 -3.97
CA GLU A 2 1.67 26.47 -3.31
C GLU A 2 2.45 25.24 -3.77
N ASN A 3 2.97 24.49 -2.81
CA ASN A 3 3.66 23.22 -3.08
C ASN A 3 2.62 22.26 -3.66
N THR A 4 2.60 22.12 -4.99
CA THR A 4 1.65 21.26 -5.67
C THR A 4 2.17 19.83 -5.56
N MET A 5 1.29 18.85 -5.39
CA MET A 5 1.66 17.42 -5.36
C MET A 5 2.30 16.93 -6.67
N TRP A 6 2.49 17.80 -7.66
CA TRP A 6 3.10 17.51 -8.95
C TRP A 6 4.56 17.97 -9.07
N GLU A 7 5.12 18.64 -8.08
CA GLU A 7 6.47 19.22 -8.14
C GLU A 7 7.55 18.16 -8.42
N ILE A 8 7.41 16.98 -7.83
CA ILE A 8 8.36 15.88 -8.03
C ILE A 8 8.22 15.31 -9.45
N GLU A 9 7.01 15.11 -9.92
CA GLU A 9 6.75 14.66 -11.28
C GLU A 9 7.28 15.68 -12.29
N ASP A 10 7.04 16.97 -12.10
CA ASP A 10 7.47 18.04 -13.02
C ASP A 10 8.99 18.07 -13.14
N GLN A 11 9.72 18.00 -12.03
CA GLN A 11 11.19 17.91 -12.06
C GLN A 11 11.68 16.70 -12.88
N ASN A 12 10.96 15.58 -12.82
CA ASN A 12 11.32 14.38 -13.57
C ASN A 12 10.89 14.46 -15.04
N TYR A 13 9.78 15.11 -15.37
CA TYR A 13 9.40 15.42 -16.75
C TYR A 13 10.44 16.34 -17.40
N GLU A 14 10.93 17.38 -16.69
CA GLU A 14 12.01 18.25 -17.15
C GLU A 14 13.33 17.50 -17.35
N ALA A 15 13.60 16.47 -16.54
CA ALA A 15 14.75 15.58 -16.68
C ALA A 15 14.64 14.59 -17.86
N GLY A 16 13.49 14.56 -18.57
CA GLY A 16 13.27 13.79 -19.79
C GLY A 16 12.46 12.52 -19.64
N PHE A 17 12.02 12.14 -18.42
CA PHE A 17 11.07 11.04 -18.24
C PHE A 17 9.69 11.44 -18.78
N LYS A 18 8.94 10.48 -19.30
CA LYS A 18 7.64 10.74 -19.96
C LYS A 18 6.47 10.04 -19.27
N ILE A 19 6.72 8.86 -18.73
CA ILE A 19 5.70 8.00 -18.12
C ILE A 19 6.16 7.64 -16.70
N ILE A 20 5.63 8.38 -15.72
CA ILE A 20 6.02 8.23 -14.32
C ILE A 20 4.91 7.49 -13.58
N CYS A 21 5.26 6.42 -12.86
CA CYS A 21 4.33 5.79 -11.91
C CYS A 21 4.70 6.13 -10.47
N GLY A 22 3.71 6.24 -9.61
CA GLY A 22 3.86 6.25 -8.16
C GLY A 22 3.56 4.87 -7.58
N VAL A 23 4.31 4.46 -6.57
CA VAL A 23 4.14 3.17 -5.88
C VAL A 23 4.12 3.38 -4.38
N ASP A 24 3.15 2.77 -3.70
CA ASP A 24 3.05 2.77 -2.24
C ASP A 24 2.47 1.44 -1.74
N GLU A 25 2.65 1.16 -0.43
CA GLU A 25 2.15 -0.05 0.20
C GLU A 25 1.22 0.22 1.39
N ALA A 26 0.41 -0.77 1.72
CA ALA A 26 -0.40 -0.83 2.93
C ALA A 26 -0.28 -2.18 3.61
N GLY A 27 -0.18 -2.17 4.96
CA GLY A 27 -0.24 -3.42 5.72
C GLY A 27 1.10 -3.99 6.14
N ARG A 28 2.17 -3.22 6.27
CA ARG A 28 3.47 -3.71 6.80
C ARG A 28 3.43 -4.03 8.29
N GLY A 29 2.76 -3.20 9.10
CA GLY A 29 2.77 -3.30 10.56
C GLY A 29 1.77 -4.27 11.22
N PRO A 30 0.64 -4.68 10.60
CA PRO A 30 -0.31 -5.60 11.19
C PRO A 30 0.25 -6.97 11.55
N LEU A 31 -0.34 -7.62 12.57
CA LEU A 31 -0.06 -9.00 12.99
C LEU A 31 -0.73 -10.04 12.07
N ALA A 32 -1.73 -9.62 11.30
CA ALA A 32 -2.50 -10.48 10.41
C ALA A 32 -2.83 -9.79 9.09
N GLY A 33 -3.01 -10.59 8.06
CA GLY A 33 -3.36 -10.18 6.71
C GLY A 33 -2.13 -9.89 5.83
N PRO A 34 -2.33 -9.88 4.51
CA PRO A 34 -1.27 -9.66 3.52
C PRO A 34 -0.76 -8.21 3.53
N VAL A 35 0.37 -7.98 2.87
CA VAL A 35 0.80 -6.65 2.43
C VAL A 35 0.27 -6.40 1.02
N TYR A 36 -0.29 -5.23 0.80
CA TYR A 36 -0.76 -4.74 -0.50
C TYR A 36 0.17 -3.64 -0.98
N ALA A 37 0.42 -3.60 -2.27
CA ALA A 37 1.03 -2.45 -2.93
C ALA A 37 0.18 -2.04 -4.12
N ALA A 38 0.24 -0.77 -4.48
CA ALA A 38 -0.34 -0.28 -5.72
C ALA A 38 0.69 0.51 -6.52
N ALA A 39 0.57 0.45 -7.84
CA ALA A 39 1.29 1.28 -8.78
C ALA A 39 0.28 2.07 -9.61
N VAL A 40 0.46 3.37 -9.77
CA VAL A 40 -0.49 4.25 -10.46
C VAL A 40 0.26 5.19 -11.40
N ILE A 41 -0.26 5.34 -12.61
CA ILE A 41 0.16 6.34 -13.60
C ILE A 41 -1.03 7.26 -13.83
N LEU A 42 -0.95 8.49 -13.33
CA LEU A 42 -1.93 9.53 -13.62
C LEU A 42 -1.53 10.31 -14.89
N PRO A 43 -2.50 10.87 -15.64
CA PRO A 43 -2.19 11.90 -16.61
C PRO A 43 -1.48 13.08 -15.92
N PRO A 44 -0.50 13.74 -16.57
CA PRO A 44 0.14 14.92 -16.01
C PRO A 44 -0.89 15.95 -15.54
N HIS A 45 -0.72 16.44 -14.31
CA HIS A 45 -1.60 17.43 -13.66
C HIS A 45 -3.07 17.02 -13.56
N ALA A 46 -3.37 15.72 -13.52
CA ALA A 46 -4.73 15.21 -13.27
C ALA A 46 -5.34 15.89 -12.04
N GLN A 47 -6.56 16.39 -12.18
CA GLN A 47 -7.28 17.06 -11.10
C GLN A 47 -8.12 16.05 -10.32
N ILE A 48 -7.64 15.63 -9.17
CA ILE A 48 -8.36 14.75 -8.23
C ILE A 48 -8.56 15.52 -6.92
N PRO A 49 -9.68 16.24 -6.78
CA PRO A 49 -9.92 17.11 -5.62
C PRO A 49 -9.85 16.34 -4.30
N GLY A 50 -8.99 16.80 -3.39
CA GLY A 50 -8.80 16.20 -2.07
C GLY A 50 -7.91 14.96 -2.06
N LEU A 51 -7.21 14.63 -3.15
CA LEU A 51 -6.14 13.64 -3.14
C LEU A 51 -5.04 14.09 -2.15
N ASN A 52 -4.63 13.19 -1.28
CA ASN A 52 -3.59 13.42 -0.27
C ASN A 52 -3.12 12.04 0.26
N ASP A 53 -2.09 12.06 1.11
CA ASP A 53 -1.65 10.92 1.92
C ASP A 53 -2.86 10.19 2.52
N SER A 54 -2.97 8.89 2.26
CA SER A 54 -4.12 8.08 2.66
C SER A 54 -4.33 8.06 4.18
N LYS A 55 -3.28 8.25 4.97
CA LYS A 55 -3.34 8.28 6.45
C LYS A 55 -3.98 9.58 6.99
N LYS A 56 -3.94 10.65 6.19
CA LYS A 56 -4.60 11.94 6.51
C LYS A 56 -6.07 11.97 6.09
N LEU A 57 -6.50 11.01 5.28
CA LEU A 57 -7.87 10.91 4.77
C LEU A 57 -8.71 10.01 5.69
N SER A 58 -9.98 10.38 5.88
CA SER A 58 -10.95 9.47 6.49
C SER A 58 -11.20 8.24 5.59
N ASP A 59 -11.68 7.13 6.16
CA ASP A 59 -12.03 5.94 5.36
C ASP A 59 -13.07 6.28 4.28
N LYS A 60 -14.10 7.05 4.63
CA LYS A 60 -15.11 7.53 3.69
C LYS A 60 -14.45 8.25 2.50
N ARG A 61 -13.51 9.16 2.79
CA ARG A 61 -12.88 9.95 1.73
C ARG A 61 -11.99 9.11 0.82
N ARG A 62 -11.25 8.14 1.38
CA ARG A 62 -10.47 7.17 0.58
C ARG A 62 -11.37 6.38 -0.37
N ARG A 63 -12.52 5.90 0.12
CA ARG A 63 -13.49 5.13 -0.68
C ARG A 63 -14.15 5.97 -1.78
N GLU A 64 -14.35 7.25 -1.55
CA GLU A 64 -14.81 8.18 -2.59
C GLU A 64 -13.74 8.42 -3.67
N LEU A 65 -12.47 8.51 -3.27
CA LEU A 65 -11.36 8.75 -4.19
C LEU A 65 -10.97 7.50 -5.00
N PHE A 66 -11.12 6.31 -4.46
CA PHE A 66 -10.72 5.06 -5.10
C PHE A 66 -11.27 4.93 -6.54
N PRO A 67 -12.59 4.98 -6.78
CA PRO A 67 -13.13 4.89 -8.15
C PRO A 67 -12.70 6.05 -9.04
N VAL A 68 -12.52 7.25 -8.49
CA VAL A 68 -12.05 8.42 -9.24
C VAL A 68 -10.63 8.20 -9.74
N ILE A 69 -9.73 7.69 -8.87
CA ILE A 69 -8.35 7.35 -9.25
C ILE A 69 -8.35 6.27 -10.34
N CYS A 70 -9.10 5.18 -10.14
CA CYS A 70 -9.19 4.09 -11.13
C CYS A 70 -9.70 4.58 -12.50
N GLN A 71 -10.63 5.53 -12.52
CA GLN A 71 -11.20 6.09 -13.76
C GLN A 71 -10.25 7.06 -14.46
N GLN A 72 -9.48 7.85 -13.70
CA GLN A 72 -8.60 8.88 -14.27
C GLN A 72 -7.19 8.35 -14.60
N ALA A 73 -6.74 7.29 -13.95
CA ALA A 73 -5.42 6.73 -14.18
C ALA A 73 -5.27 6.21 -15.62
N LEU A 74 -4.13 6.49 -16.25
CA LEU A 74 -3.73 5.88 -17.53
C LEU A 74 -3.51 4.38 -17.36
N ALA A 75 -2.96 3.99 -16.22
CA ALA A 75 -2.84 2.60 -15.77
C ALA A 75 -2.72 2.53 -14.25
N TYR A 76 -3.18 1.44 -13.67
CA TYR A 76 -2.90 1.09 -12.29
C TYR A 76 -2.80 -0.43 -12.14
N GLY A 77 -2.11 -0.87 -11.10
CA GLY A 77 -1.98 -2.27 -10.72
C GLY A 77 -1.95 -2.41 -9.20
N ILE A 78 -2.46 -3.52 -8.67
CA ILE A 78 -2.51 -3.82 -7.24
C ILE A 78 -1.85 -5.18 -7.01
N GLY A 79 -0.72 -5.20 -6.33
CA GLY A 79 0.02 -6.41 -6.00
C GLY A 79 -0.15 -6.78 -4.53
N ILE A 80 -0.05 -8.07 -4.25
CA ILE A 80 -0.27 -8.65 -2.92
C ILE A 80 0.88 -9.59 -2.62
N ALA A 81 1.39 -9.57 -1.37
CA ALA A 81 2.18 -10.65 -0.82
C ALA A 81 1.49 -11.17 0.44
N THR A 82 1.31 -12.49 0.49
CA THR A 82 0.53 -13.19 1.52
C THR A 82 1.26 -13.25 2.86
N GLU A 83 0.55 -13.66 3.89
CA GLU A 83 1.06 -13.89 5.23
C GLU A 83 2.19 -14.93 5.23
N THR A 84 2.02 -15.99 4.45
CA THR A 84 3.03 -17.06 4.29
C THR A 84 4.30 -16.51 3.64
N GLU A 85 4.17 -15.73 2.56
CA GLU A 85 5.32 -15.09 1.91
C GLU A 85 6.02 -14.10 2.86
N ILE A 86 5.26 -13.36 3.69
CA ILE A 86 5.83 -12.47 4.71
C ILE A 86 6.68 -13.26 5.71
N ASP A 87 6.18 -14.40 6.17
CA ASP A 87 6.89 -15.26 7.12
C ASP A 87 8.13 -15.92 6.52
N GLU A 88 8.09 -16.27 5.22
CA GLU A 88 9.20 -16.89 4.50
C GLU A 88 10.33 -15.91 4.16
N ILE A 89 9.99 -14.74 3.60
CA ILE A 89 10.99 -13.80 3.03
C ILE A 89 11.15 -12.51 3.81
N ASN A 90 10.48 -12.34 4.94
CA ASN A 90 10.31 -11.16 5.79
C ASN A 90 9.48 -10.04 5.13
N ILE A 91 9.01 -9.09 5.98
CA ILE A 91 8.10 -8.02 5.54
C ILE A 91 8.71 -7.06 4.52
N LEU A 92 10.02 -6.80 4.55
CA LEU A 92 10.66 -5.91 3.58
C LEU A 92 10.64 -6.54 2.19
N GLN A 93 11.07 -7.80 2.08
CA GLN A 93 11.09 -8.51 0.80
C GLN A 93 9.67 -8.77 0.27
N ALA A 94 8.73 -9.10 1.16
CA ALA A 94 7.32 -9.25 0.81
C ALA A 94 6.69 -7.93 0.31
N THR A 95 7.08 -6.79 0.90
CA THR A 95 6.65 -5.48 0.39
C THR A 95 7.17 -5.26 -1.04
N PHE A 96 8.44 -5.52 -1.28
CA PHE A 96 9.00 -5.42 -2.63
C PHE A 96 8.33 -6.38 -3.62
N LEU A 97 8.02 -7.60 -3.20
CA LEU A 97 7.30 -8.57 -4.03
C LEU A 97 5.89 -8.07 -4.40
N ALA A 98 5.17 -7.46 -3.45
CA ALA A 98 3.88 -6.84 -3.71
C ALA A 98 4.02 -5.66 -4.70
N MET A 99 5.05 -4.82 -4.56
CA MET A 99 5.33 -3.73 -5.50
C MET A 99 5.66 -4.24 -6.90
N GLU A 100 6.49 -5.28 -7.04
CA GLU A 100 6.77 -5.94 -8.32
C GLU A 100 5.49 -6.44 -9.00
N ARG A 101 4.62 -7.09 -8.23
CA ARG A 101 3.34 -7.59 -8.71
C ARG A 101 2.40 -6.46 -9.14
N ALA A 102 2.44 -5.32 -8.44
CA ALA A 102 1.66 -4.14 -8.82
C ALA A 102 2.19 -3.52 -10.12
N LEU A 103 3.50 -3.34 -10.26
CA LEU A 103 4.15 -2.82 -11.46
C LEU A 103 3.90 -3.74 -12.68
N ALA A 104 3.96 -5.05 -12.49
CA ALA A 104 3.72 -6.03 -13.56
C ALA A 104 2.28 -6.01 -14.12
N GLN A 105 1.31 -5.45 -13.39
CA GLN A 105 -0.08 -5.31 -13.85
C GLN A 105 -0.33 -4.05 -14.66
N LEU A 106 0.65 -3.12 -14.72
CA LEU A 106 0.50 -1.90 -15.49
C LEU A 106 0.42 -2.22 -16.99
N LYS A 107 -0.67 -1.78 -17.62
CA LYS A 107 -0.86 -1.92 -19.09
C LYS A 107 -0.04 -0.90 -19.89
N VAL A 108 0.46 0.13 -19.22
CA VAL A 108 1.37 1.15 -19.77
C VAL A 108 2.68 1.00 -19.02
N GLN A 109 3.80 0.86 -19.75
CA GLN A 109 5.11 0.70 -19.13
C GLN A 109 5.66 2.08 -18.70
N PRO A 110 5.96 2.28 -17.41
CA PRO A 110 6.61 3.48 -16.94
C PRO A 110 8.10 3.49 -17.30
N ASP A 111 8.65 4.68 -17.50
CA ASP A 111 10.08 4.90 -17.66
C ASP A 111 10.76 5.38 -16.36
N LEU A 112 9.94 5.69 -15.31
CA LEU A 112 10.37 5.98 -13.96
C LEU A 112 9.33 5.52 -12.94
N ALA A 113 9.78 4.87 -11.86
CA ALA A 113 8.96 4.60 -10.68
C ALA A 113 9.37 5.51 -9.50
N LEU A 114 8.42 6.27 -8.97
CA LEU A 114 8.52 7.00 -7.70
C LEU A 114 7.95 6.11 -6.59
N ILE A 115 8.75 5.75 -5.61
CA ILE A 115 8.36 4.81 -4.55
C ILE A 115 8.33 5.53 -3.20
N ASP A 116 7.23 5.39 -2.44
CA ASP A 116 7.20 5.89 -1.07
C ASP A 116 8.23 5.17 -0.20
N GLY A 117 9.02 5.94 0.54
CA GLY A 117 10.00 5.40 1.47
C GLY A 117 11.44 5.73 1.14
N ASN A 118 12.37 4.95 1.74
CA ASN A 118 13.81 5.17 1.67
C ASN A 118 14.61 3.89 1.34
N ARG A 119 13.95 2.84 0.88
CA ARG A 119 14.58 1.56 0.55
C ARG A 119 14.52 1.35 -0.96
N GLU A 120 15.68 1.20 -1.57
CA GLU A 120 15.82 0.94 -2.99
C GLU A 120 15.79 -0.56 -3.28
N LYS A 121 15.21 -0.91 -4.41
CA LYS A 121 15.29 -2.21 -5.06
C LYS A 121 15.29 -2.00 -6.56
N ASP A 122 16.01 -2.82 -7.27
CA ASP A 122 15.92 -2.90 -8.73
C ASP A 122 14.62 -3.61 -9.13
N PHE A 123 13.76 -2.89 -9.83
CA PHE A 123 12.51 -3.39 -10.41
C PHE A 123 12.60 -3.55 -11.93
N GLY A 124 13.81 -3.48 -12.52
CA GLY A 124 14.03 -3.54 -13.96
C GLY A 124 13.71 -2.23 -14.71
N LEU A 125 13.50 -1.13 -13.97
CA LEU A 125 13.31 0.21 -14.50
C LEU A 125 13.94 1.24 -13.54
N PRO A 126 14.21 2.49 -14.00
CA PRO A 126 14.66 3.57 -13.14
C PRO A 126 13.73 3.79 -11.95
N VAL A 127 14.30 3.93 -10.74
CA VAL A 127 13.57 4.11 -9.48
C VAL A 127 14.10 5.34 -8.75
N LYS A 128 13.18 6.09 -8.12
CA LYS A 128 13.51 7.13 -7.12
C LYS A 128 12.67 6.90 -5.87
N THR A 129 13.31 6.76 -4.72
CA THR A 129 12.63 6.68 -3.44
C THR A 129 12.37 8.08 -2.89
N ILE A 130 11.16 8.31 -2.44
CA ILE A 130 10.70 9.61 -1.92
C ILE A 130 10.20 9.42 -0.49
N VAL A 131 10.92 9.95 0.48
CA VAL A 131 10.47 9.92 1.88
C VAL A 131 9.22 10.77 2.06
N LYS A 132 8.13 10.19 2.57
CA LYS A 132 6.79 10.78 2.65
C LYS A 132 6.25 11.16 1.25
N GLY A 133 6.54 10.34 0.26
CA GLY A 133 6.14 10.55 -1.12
C GLY A 133 4.63 10.64 -1.29
N ASP A 134 3.87 9.94 -0.45
CA ASP A 134 2.40 10.00 -0.35
C ASP A 134 1.84 11.41 -0.08
N SER A 135 2.65 12.32 0.47
CA SER A 135 2.32 13.73 0.69
C SER A 135 2.90 14.69 -0.36
N LEU A 136 3.79 14.22 -1.23
CA LEU A 136 4.63 15.05 -2.12
C LEU A 136 4.43 14.76 -3.60
N SER A 137 3.98 13.57 -3.96
CA SER A 137 3.77 13.09 -5.34
C SER A 137 2.32 12.68 -5.53
N ALA A 138 1.67 13.18 -6.58
CA ALA A 138 0.29 12.84 -6.92
C ALA A 138 0.13 11.36 -7.27
N ASN A 139 1.09 10.78 -7.99
CA ASN A 139 1.08 9.36 -8.33
C ASN A 139 1.23 8.46 -7.10
N ILE A 140 2.15 8.80 -6.16
CA ILE A 140 2.32 8.05 -4.92
C ILE A 140 1.08 8.18 -4.03
N ALA A 141 0.51 9.39 -3.90
CA ALA A 141 -0.72 9.60 -3.14
C ALA A 141 -1.88 8.76 -3.67
N ALA A 142 -2.04 8.70 -5.00
CA ALA A 142 -3.04 7.85 -5.63
C ALA A 142 -2.79 6.36 -5.33
N ALA A 143 -1.54 5.91 -5.43
CA ALA A 143 -1.15 4.54 -5.07
C ALA A 143 -1.45 4.23 -3.60
N SER A 144 -1.16 5.16 -2.67
CA SER A 144 -1.43 4.99 -1.24
C SER A 144 -2.91 4.75 -0.95
N VAL A 145 -3.80 5.48 -1.64
CA VAL A 145 -5.26 5.29 -1.52
C VAL A 145 -5.67 3.92 -2.05
N LEU A 146 -5.18 3.52 -3.24
CA LEU A 146 -5.54 2.21 -3.82
C LEU A 146 -5.05 1.05 -2.95
N ALA A 147 -3.81 1.08 -2.50
CA ALA A 147 -3.26 0.03 -1.64
C ALA A 147 -4.04 -0.06 -0.32
N LYS A 148 -4.33 1.09 0.31
CA LYS A 148 -5.03 1.14 1.60
C LYS A 148 -6.46 0.64 1.52
N VAL A 149 -7.24 1.10 0.54
CA VAL A 149 -8.65 0.68 0.40
C VAL A 149 -8.71 -0.81 0.05
N SER A 150 -7.92 -1.28 -0.91
CA SER A 150 -7.91 -2.70 -1.30
C SER A 150 -7.57 -3.63 -0.14
N ARG A 151 -6.58 -3.24 0.69
CA ARG A 151 -6.23 -4.02 1.86
C ARG A 151 -7.33 -4.00 2.93
N ASP A 152 -7.90 -2.83 3.20
CA ASP A 152 -8.97 -2.71 4.22
C ASP A 152 -10.20 -3.51 3.82
N ASP A 153 -10.58 -3.54 2.53
CA ASP A 153 -11.68 -4.35 2.02
C ASP A 153 -11.41 -5.85 2.16
N PHE A 154 -10.18 -6.28 1.87
CA PHE A 154 -9.78 -7.66 2.14
C PHE A 154 -9.97 -8.01 3.63
N MET A 155 -9.49 -7.18 4.56
CA MET A 155 -9.59 -7.45 5.99
C MET A 155 -11.04 -7.43 6.48
N ILE A 156 -11.91 -6.57 5.93
CA ILE A 156 -13.35 -6.56 6.23
C ILE A 156 -14.00 -7.88 5.78
N ALA A 157 -13.71 -8.33 4.56
CA ALA A 157 -14.24 -9.60 4.07
C ALA A 157 -13.73 -10.82 4.88
N GLN A 158 -12.50 -10.75 5.42
CA GLN A 158 -12.00 -11.81 6.29
C GLN A 158 -12.64 -11.81 7.69
N ALA A 159 -13.19 -10.69 8.15
CA ALA A 159 -13.92 -10.65 9.42
C ALA A 159 -15.19 -11.51 9.40
N GLU A 160 -15.81 -11.70 8.23
CA GLU A 160 -16.96 -12.61 8.06
C GLU A 160 -16.56 -14.07 8.31
N LYS A 161 -15.34 -14.46 7.91
CA LYS A 161 -14.81 -15.82 8.10
C LYS A 161 -14.24 -16.06 9.49
N TYR A 162 -13.72 -15.01 10.09
CA TYR A 162 -13.03 -15.03 11.39
C TYR A 162 -13.56 -13.94 12.33
N PRO A 163 -14.89 -13.97 12.67
CA PRO A 163 -15.56 -12.89 13.39
C PRO A 163 -14.97 -12.64 14.80
N GLN A 164 -14.36 -13.67 15.40
CA GLN A 164 -13.79 -13.59 16.75
C GLN A 164 -12.57 -12.66 16.87
N TYR A 165 -11.93 -12.27 15.75
CA TYR A 165 -10.73 -11.41 15.79
C TYR A 165 -11.01 -9.92 15.60
N GLY A 166 -12.17 -9.51 15.03
CA GLY A 166 -12.50 -8.11 14.79
C GLY A 166 -11.65 -7.45 13.70
N PHE A 167 -11.32 -8.18 12.63
CA PHE A 167 -10.53 -7.69 11.51
C PHE A 167 -11.18 -6.53 10.75
N ASP A 168 -12.51 -6.42 10.78
CA ASP A 168 -13.27 -5.29 10.23
C ASP A 168 -13.02 -3.98 10.99
N ILE A 169 -12.64 -4.05 12.26
CA ILE A 169 -12.38 -2.88 13.10
C ILE A 169 -10.92 -2.45 12.96
N HIS A 170 -9.99 -3.30 13.35
CA HIS A 170 -8.57 -2.95 13.47
C HIS A 170 -7.69 -3.41 12.31
N LYS A 171 -8.25 -4.03 11.26
CA LYS A 171 -7.54 -4.43 10.03
C LYS A 171 -6.27 -5.27 10.27
N GLY A 172 -6.28 -6.07 11.35
CA GLY A 172 -5.17 -6.94 11.73
C GLY A 172 -4.06 -6.27 12.55
N TYR A 173 -4.16 -4.99 12.89
CA TYR A 173 -3.18 -4.32 13.75
C TYR A 173 -3.22 -4.87 15.18
N GLY A 174 -2.07 -4.85 15.87
CA GLY A 174 -1.89 -5.34 17.24
C GLY A 174 -2.54 -4.45 18.29
N THR A 175 -3.84 -4.36 18.28
CA THR A 175 -4.64 -3.68 19.31
C THR A 175 -4.83 -4.58 20.52
N ARG A 176 -5.22 -4.01 21.66
CA ARG A 176 -5.56 -4.78 22.86
C ARG A 176 -6.62 -5.84 22.56
N ALA A 177 -7.64 -5.50 21.76
CA ALA A 177 -8.69 -6.44 21.36
C ALA A 177 -8.14 -7.61 20.51
N HIS A 178 -7.20 -7.34 19.59
CA HIS A 178 -6.59 -8.37 18.77
C HIS A 178 -5.73 -9.34 19.61
N TYR A 179 -4.91 -8.81 20.54
CA TYR A 179 -4.15 -9.66 21.47
C TYR A 179 -5.05 -10.49 22.38
N ALA A 180 -6.15 -9.93 22.90
CA ALA A 180 -7.12 -10.68 23.70
C ALA A 180 -7.77 -11.81 22.88
N ALA A 181 -8.09 -11.57 21.61
CA ALA A 181 -8.60 -12.60 20.72
C ALA A 181 -7.55 -13.72 20.47
N LEU A 182 -6.28 -13.36 20.30
CA LEU A 182 -5.18 -14.33 20.17
C LEU A 182 -5.01 -15.18 21.45
N GLU A 183 -5.19 -14.60 22.62
CA GLU A 183 -5.14 -15.33 23.88
C GLU A 183 -6.29 -16.34 24.02
N GLN A 184 -7.47 -15.97 23.59
CA GLN A 184 -8.69 -16.76 23.74
C GLN A 184 -8.84 -17.82 22.64
N TYR A 185 -8.54 -17.48 21.39
CA TYR A 185 -8.86 -18.32 20.23
C TYR A 185 -7.62 -18.86 19.50
N GLY A 186 -6.41 -18.45 19.91
CA GLY A 186 -5.18 -18.79 19.20
C GLY A 186 -5.02 -18.02 17.88
N VAL A 187 -4.24 -18.58 16.96
CA VAL A 187 -4.02 -18.01 15.63
C VAL A 187 -4.96 -18.60 14.59
N CYS A 188 -5.26 -17.82 13.55
CA CYS A 188 -5.88 -18.31 12.32
C CYS A 188 -4.87 -18.20 11.16
N PRO A 189 -5.17 -18.75 9.95
CA PRO A 189 -4.27 -18.73 8.80
C PRO A 189 -3.80 -17.36 8.33
N LEU A 190 -4.49 -16.27 8.74
CA LEU A 190 -4.11 -14.91 8.39
C LEU A 190 -2.99 -14.33 9.26
N HIS A 191 -2.66 -14.97 10.38
CA HIS A 191 -1.65 -14.44 11.29
C HIS A 191 -0.24 -14.68 10.78
N ARG A 192 0.61 -13.65 10.91
CA ARG A 192 2.03 -13.68 10.57
C ARG A 192 2.81 -14.22 11.75
N MET A 193 3.20 -15.48 11.70
CA MET A 193 3.88 -16.15 12.83
C MET A 193 5.20 -15.48 13.19
N SER A 194 5.92 -14.93 12.21
CA SER A 194 7.15 -14.18 12.43
C SER A 194 6.94 -12.93 13.30
N PHE A 195 5.75 -12.32 13.28
CA PHE A 195 5.40 -11.13 14.07
C PHE A 195 4.94 -11.47 15.48
N LEU A 196 4.54 -12.70 15.72
CA LEU A 196 3.99 -13.17 17.00
C LEU A 196 5.03 -13.85 17.91
N LYS A 197 6.29 -13.98 17.49
CA LYS A 197 7.37 -14.64 18.28
C LYS A 197 7.43 -14.10 19.72
N LYS A 198 7.52 -12.78 19.88
CA LYS A 198 7.58 -12.15 21.22
C LYS A 198 6.32 -12.37 22.06
N PHE A 199 5.15 -12.47 21.43
CA PHE A 199 3.91 -12.75 22.13
C PHE A 199 3.89 -14.15 22.75
N TYR A 200 4.47 -15.14 22.06
CA TYR A 200 4.58 -16.51 22.57
C TYR A 200 5.76 -16.73 23.50
N GLU A 201 6.85 -16.00 23.36
CA GLU A 201 8.01 -16.09 24.25
C GLU A 201 7.75 -15.53 25.65
N GLN A 202 6.72 -14.71 25.83
CA GLN A 202 6.32 -14.12 27.11
C GLN A 202 5.26 -14.95 27.88
N LYS A 203 4.84 -16.08 27.35
CA LYS A 203 3.95 -17.05 27.97
C LYS A 203 4.71 -18.27 28.46
#